data_6865405b90770ff4320580dcaf3ca33e
#
_entry.id   6865405b90770ff4320580dcaf3ca33e
#
_cell.length_a   1.000
_cell.length_b   1.000
_cell.length_c   1.000
_cell.angle_alpha   90.00
_cell.angle_beta   90.00
_cell.angle_gamma   90.00
#
_symmetry.space_group_name_H-M   'P 1'
#
loop_
_entity.id
_entity.type
_entity.pdbx_description
1 polymer ?
#
loop_
_entity_poly.entity_id
_entity_poly.type
_entity_poly.pdbx_seq_one_letter_code
_entity_poly.pdbx_strand_id
1 'polypeptide(L)'
;MSYSGKYKPTNIEKYKGDHRNIIYRSLWERKFMVYCDTNENILEWGSEELVIPYKSPLDNKWHRYFPDFFIKYRDSKGNIRRSIIEIKPKRFCEDRRYEFKVLTEDDLKV
;
A
#
# COMPACT_ATOMS: atom_id res chain seq x y z
N MET A 1 0.30 2.96 22.66
CA MET A 1 0.59 4.29 22.07
C MET A 1 0.51 4.19 20.56
N SER A 2 -0.33 5.00 19.94
CA SER A 2 -0.45 5.00 18.48
C SER A 2 0.61 5.93 17.88
N TYR A 3 1.33 5.42 16.90
CA TYR A 3 2.33 6.21 16.18
C TYR A 3 1.73 6.68 14.86
N SER A 4 0.84 7.64 14.95
CA SER A 4 0.20 8.20 13.76
C SER A 4 0.72 9.59 13.47
N GLY A 5 0.70 9.98 12.20
CA GLY A 5 1.13 11.29 11.79
C GLY A 5 0.96 11.47 10.29
N LYS A 6 1.35 12.64 9.81
CA LYS A 6 1.35 12.95 8.39
C LYS A 6 2.74 12.77 7.82
N TYR A 7 2.82 12.07 6.69
CA TYR A 7 4.07 11.89 5.97
C TYR A 7 4.19 12.96 4.89
N LYS A 8 5.35 13.60 4.84
CA LYS A 8 5.67 14.57 3.79
C LYS A 8 6.65 13.92 2.82
N PRO A 9 6.22 13.63 1.58
CA PRO A 9 7.13 12.98 0.63
C PRO A 9 8.24 13.93 0.17
N THR A 10 9.42 13.36 -0.03
CA THR A 10 10.54 14.07 -0.62
C THR A 10 10.37 14.18 -2.13
N ASN A 11 9.85 13.13 -2.74
CA ASN A 11 9.63 13.07 -4.18
C ASN A 11 8.12 13.11 -4.47
N ILE A 12 7.56 14.30 -4.41
CA ILE A 12 6.12 14.53 -4.54
C ILE A 12 5.56 13.98 -5.85
N GLU A 13 6.34 14.05 -6.92
CA GLU A 13 5.93 13.61 -8.25
C GLU A 13 5.64 12.12 -8.33
N LYS A 14 6.13 11.32 -7.39
CA LYS A 14 5.87 9.88 -7.34
C LYS A 14 4.53 9.54 -6.69
N TYR A 15 4.01 10.42 -5.86
CA TYR A 15 2.79 10.14 -5.12
C TYR A 15 1.55 10.35 -5.98
N LYS A 16 0.71 9.34 -6.04
CA LYS A 16 -0.57 9.40 -6.75
C LYS A 16 -1.70 9.63 -5.75
N GLY A 17 -2.18 10.86 -5.70
CA GLY A 17 -3.23 11.26 -4.81
C GLY A 17 -2.90 12.58 -4.13
N ASP A 18 -3.53 12.82 -3.00
CA ASP A 18 -3.33 14.06 -2.26
C ASP A 18 -2.10 13.94 -1.35
N HIS A 19 -0.95 14.40 -1.84
CA HIS A 19 0.30 14.33 -1.10
C HIS A 19 0.32 15.19 0.17
N ARG A 20 -0.69 16.03 0.36
CA ARG A 20 -0.81 16.87 1.57
C ARG A 20 -1.50 16.13 2.71
N ASN A 21 -2.13 14.99 2.42
CA ASN A 21 -2.90 14.23 3.40
C ASN A 21 -2.49 12.77 3.45
N ILE A 22 -1.20 12.50 3.45
CA ILE A 22 -0.67 11.15 3.58
C ILE A 22 -0.55 10.85 5.07
N ILE A 23 -1.38 9.94 5.55
CA ILE A 23 -1.43 9.62 6.98
C ILE A 23 -0.93 8.20 7.21
N TYR A 24 0.06 8.06 8.10
CA TYR A 24 0.48 6.76 8.58
C TYR A 24 -0.13 6.52 9.96
N ARG A 25 -0.54 5.28 10.20
CA ARG A 25 -1.17 4.87 11.46
C ARG A 25 -0.27 3.97 12.28
N SER A 26 0.91 3.65 11.74
CA SER A 26 1.90 2.83 12.43
C SER A 26 3.29 3.19 11.92
N LEU A 27 4.33 2.82 12.69
CA LEU A 27 5.70 3.02 12.24
C LEU A 27 6.05 2.17 11.03
N TRP A 28 5.41 1.00 10.90
CA TRP A 28 5.62 0.13 9.74
C TRP A 28 5.09 0.77 8.46
N GLU A 29 3.93 1.41 8.55
CA GLU A 29 3.40 2.15 7.41
C GLU A 29 4.33 3.29 7.04
N ARG A 30 4.84 4.03 8.03
CA ARG A 30 5.78 5.12 7.77
C ARG A 30 7.06 4.60 7.10
N LYS A 31 7.60 3.48 7.58
CA LYS A 31 8.79 2.88 6.97
C LYS A 31 8.54 2.50 5.52
N PHE A 32 7.38 1.96 5.23
CA PHE A 32 7.02 1.60 3.87
C PHE A 32 6.87 2.85 2.98
N MET A 33 6.31 3.92 3.53
CA MET A 33 6.19 5.18 2.80
C MET A 33 7.56 5.75 2.43
N VAL A 34 8.50 5.71 3.36
CA VAL A 34 9.89 6.15 3.10
C VAL A 34 10.49 5.28 2.00
N TYR A 35 10.29 3.98 2.07
CA TYR A 35 10.78 3.06 1.05
C TYR A 35 10.23 3.40 -0.34
N CYS A 36 8.92 3.61 -0.44
CA CYS A 36 8.30 3.97 -1.71
C CYS A 36 8.81 5.30 -2.26
N ASP A 37 8.98 6.26 -1.37
CA ASP A 37 9.38 7.61 -1.74
C ASP A 37 10.83 7.67 -2.23
N THR A 38 11.71 6.88 -1.62
CA THR A 38 13.15 6.97 -1.87
C THR A 38 13.70 5.90 -2.81
N ASN A 39 12.96 4.82 -3.08
CA ASN A 39 13.44 3.75 -3.93
C ASN A 39 13.25 4.09 -5.41
N GLU A 40 14.34 4.05 -6.17
CA GLU A 40 14.33 4.39 -7.60
C GLU A 40 13.44 3.48 -8.44
N ASN A 41 13.27 2.24 -8.02
CA ASN A 41 12.45 1.27 -8.74
C ASN A 41 10.96 1.42 -8.48
N ILE A 42 10.58 2.18 -7.46
CA ILE A 42 9.19 2.53 -7.23
C ILE A 42 8.90 3.81 -8.03
N LEU A 43 8.09 3.69 -9.06
CA LEU A 43 7.79 4.79 -9.96
C LEU A 43 6.65 5.67 -9.46
N GLU A 44 5.65 5.03 -8.87
CA GLU A 44 4.49 5.70 -8.30
C GLU A 44 4.01 4.92 -7.09
N TRP A 45 3.39 5.62 -6.15
CA TRP A 45 2.79 4.97 -4.99
C TRP A 45 1.65 5.81 -4.43
N GLY A 46 0.78 5.18 -3.66
CA GLY A 46 -0.31 5.87 -3.00
C GLY A 46 -0.72 5.14 -1.73
N SER A 47 -1.18 5.90 -0.75
CA SER A 47 -1.66 5.38 0.52
C SER A 47 -3.16 5.63 0.61
N GLU A 48 -3.94 4.54 0.65
CA GLU A 48 -5.40 4.60 0.77
C GLU A 48 -6.10 5.40 -0.35
N GLU A 49 -5.44 5.56 -1.48
CA GLU A 49 -5.96 6.34 -2.61
C GLU A 49 -6.71 5.47 -3.63
N LEU A 50 -6.45 4.17 -3.61
CA LEU A 50 -7.05 3.24 -4.56
C LEU A 50 -8.32 2.64 -3.98
N VAL A 51 -9.37 2.61 -4.80
CA VAL A 51 -10.64 1.97 -4.44
C VAL A 51 -10.90 0.84 -5.43
N ILE A 52 -11.09 -0.37 -4.90
CA ILE A 52 -11.41 -1.53 -5.73
C ILE A 52 -12.84 -1.95 -5.45
N PRO A 53 -13.78 -1.74 -6.40
CA PRO A 53 -15.14 -2.25 -6.23
C PRO A 53 -15.16 -3.76 -6.46
N TYR A 54 -15.91 -4.47 -5.64
CA TYR A 54 -16.10 -5.90 -5.81
C TYR A 54 -17.50 -6.31 -5.38
N LYS A 55 -18.00 -7.40 -5.96
CA LYS A 55 -19.28 -7.95 -5.61
C LYS A 55 -19.08 -9.09 -4.62
N SER A 56 -19.61 -8.91 -3.42
CA SER A 56 -19.45 -9.92 -2.36
C SER A 56 -20.35 -11.12 -2.65
N PRO A 57 -19.81 -12.35 -2.59
CA PRO A 57 -20.64 -13.54 -2.72
C PRO A 57 -21.53 -13.79 -1.52
N LEU A 58 -21.25 -13.14 -0.38
CA LEU A 58 -22.03 -13.35 0.85
C LEU A 58 -23.40 -12.65 0.82
N ASP A 59 -23.45 -11.41 0.31
CA ASP A 59 -24.67 -10.62 0.28
C ASP A 59 -25.10 -10.21 -1.12
N ASN A 60 -24.30 -10.58 -2.13
CA ASN A 60 -24.53 -10.25 -3.54
C ASN A 60 -24.62 -8.76 -3.82
N LYS A 61 -23.96 -7.96 -2.97
CA LYS A 61 -23.91 -6.50 -3.10
C LYS A 61 -22.52 -6.02 -3.47
N TRP A 62 -22.44 -4.83 -4.03
CA TRP A 62 -21.20 -4.19 -4.35
C TRP A 62 -20.60 -3.54 -3.11
N HIS A 63 -19.30 -3.78 -2.90
CA HIS A 63 -18.53 -3.21 -1.79
C HIS A 63 -17.30 -2.51 -2.37
N ARG A 64 -16.67 -1.69 -1.53
CA ARG A 64 -15.43 -1.00 -1.87
C ARG A 64 -14.31 -1.53 -0.99
N TYR A 65 -13.20 -1.87 -1.63
CA TYR A 65 -12.02 -2.31 -0.93
C TYR A 65 -10.95 -1.22 -1.05
N PHE A 66 -10.37 -0.83 0.09
CA PHE A 66 -9.34 0.19 0.18
C PHE A 66 -8.05 -0.46 0.64
N PRO A 67 -7.15 -0.84 -0.28
CA PRO A 67 -5.86 -1.38 0.14
C PRO A 67 -5.02 -0.30 0.83
N ASP A 68 -4.12 -0.74 1.72
CA ASP A 68 -3.26 0.19 2.44
C ASP A 68 -2.39 1.00 1.50
N PHE A 69 -1.77 0.33 0.53
CA PHE A 69 -0.91 0.98 -0.45
C PHE A 69 -1.08 0.36 -1.83
N PHE A 70 -0.83 1.16 -2.85
CA PHE A 70 -0.53 0.63 -4.17
C PHE A 70 0.82 1.15 -4.62
N ILE A 71 1.50 0.37 -5.46
CA ILE A 71 2.77 0.78 -6.04
C ILE A 71 2.81 0.43 -7.52
N LYS A 72 3.53 1.27 -8.27
CA LYS A 72 3.92 0.98 -9.64
C LYS A 72 5.44 0.94 -9.62
N TYR A 73 6.01 -0.17 -10.04
CA TYR A 73 7.44 -0.38 -9.88
C TYR A 73 8.04 -1.06 -11.11
N ARG A 74 9.36 -0.95 -11.19
CA ARG A 74 10.15 -1.64 -12.23
C ARG A 74 10.77 -2.88 -11.61
N ASP A 75 10.50 -4.04 -12.21
CA ASP A 75 11.07 -5.29 -11.71
C ASP A 75 12.51 -5.49 -12.18
N SER A 76 13.13 -6.61 -11.79
CA SER A 76 14.52 -6.91 -12.11
C SER A 76 14.77 -7.07 -13.62
N LYS A 77 13.74 -7.31 -14.39
CA LYS A 77 13.81 -7.45 -15.85
C LYS A 77 13.53 -6.15 -16.58
N GLY A 78 13.28 -5.07 -15.85
CA GLY A 78 12.94 -3.77 -16.43
C GLY A 78 11.48 -3.59 -16.79
N ASN A 79 10.63 -4.55 -16.46
CA ASN A 79 9.19 -4.46 -16.75
C ASN A 79 8.47 -3.61 -15.70
N ILE A 80 7.49 -2.85 -16.15
CA ILE A 80 6.67 -2.04 -15.27
C ILE A 80 5.54 -2.93 -14.72
N ARG A 81 5.41 -2.97 -13.40
CA ARG A 81 4.40 -3.76 -12.72
C ARG A 81 3.67 -2.93 -11.69
N ARG A 82 2.47 -3.39 -11.32
CA ARG A 82 1.65 -2.77 -10.29
C ARG A 82 1.31 -3.80 -9.24
N SER A 83 1.32 -3.38 -7.98
CA SER A 83 0.98 -4.26 -6.85
C SER A 83 0.20 -3.51 -5.80
N ILE A 84 -0.58 -4.27 -5.05
CA ILE A 84 -1.31 -3.76 -3.88
C ILE A 84 -0.62 -4.34 -2.67
N ILE A 85 -0.38 -3.50 -1.67
CA ILE A 85 0.34 -3.91 -0.46
C ILE A 85 -0.52 -3.64 0.75
N GLU A 86 -0.63 -4.64 1.60
CA GLU A 86 -1.29 -4.51 2.90
C GLU A 86 -0.27 -4.80 4.00
N ILE A 87 -0.30 -3.97 5.03
CA ILE A 87 0.56 -4.13 6.19
C ILE A 87 -0.32 -4.60 7.34
N LYS A 88 -0.08 -5.84 7.78
CA LYS A 88 -0.89 -6.46 8.84
C LYS A 88 -0.02 -6.92 9.99
N PRO A 89 -0.50 -6.81 11.23
CA PRO A 89 0.21 -7.39 12.35
C PRO A 89 0.22 -8.92 12.23
N LYS A 90 1.31 -9.54 12.65
CA LYS A 90 1.40 -10.99 12.73
C LYS A 90 0.55 -11.48 13.87
N ARG A 91 -0.51 -12.21 13.54
CA ARG A 91 -1.50 -12.65 14.53
C ARG A 91 -0.94 -13.62 15.57
N PHE A 92 0.05 -14.41 15.20
CA PHE A 92 0.55 -15.48 16.05
C PHE A 92 1.95 -15.20 16.59
N CYS A 93 2.40 -13.97 16.51
CA CYS A 93 3.70 -13.57 17.03
C CYS A 93 3.55 -12.75 18.30
N GLU A 94 4.15 -13.26 19.38
CA GLU A 94 4.13 -12.58 20.67
C GLU A 94 4.86 -11.24 20.64
N ASP A 95 5.78 -11.05 19.72
CA ASP A 95 6.60 -9.86 19.60
C ASP A 95 5.94 -8.75 18.78
N ARG A 96 4.69 -8.92 18.39
CA ARG A 96 3.88 -7.91 17.68
C ARG A 96 4.52 -7.40 16.38
N ARG A 97 5.14 -8.28 15.64
CA ARG A 97 5.71 -7.93 14.35
C ARG A 97 4.62 -7.73 13.30
N TYR A 98 4.96 -6.92 12.30
CA TYR A 98 4.12 -6.75 11.13
C TYR A 98 4.74 -7.49 9.96
N GLU A 99 3.88 -7.99 9.07
CA GLU A 99 4.35 -8.58 7.83
C GLU A 99 3.69 -7.88 6.65
N PHE A 100 4.43 -7.83 5.55
CA PHE A 100 3.93 -7.25 4.31
C PHE A 100 3.25 -8.35 3.50
N LYS A 101 2.01 -8.08 3.09
CA LYS A 101 1.32 -8.93 2.15
C LYS A 101 1.24 -8.20 0.83
N VAL A 102 1.90 -8.75 -0.19
CA VAL A 102 1.93 -8.16 -1.53
C VAL A 102 0.93 -8.91 -2.40
N LEU A 103 0.00 -8.17 -3.00
CA LEU A 103 -0.95 -8.69 -3.96
C LEU A 103 -0.57 -8.14 -5.33
N THR A 104 -0.24 -9.01 -6.26
CA THR A 104 0.10 -8.64 -7.62
C THR A 104 -1.15 -8.62 -8.49
N GLU A 105 -1.02 -8.12 -9.72
CA GLU A 105 -2.13 -8.15 -10.68
C GLU A 105 -2.61 -9.57 -10.92
N ASP A 106 -1.69 -10.54 -10.91
CA ASP A 106 -2.04 -11.95 -11.12
C ASP A 106 -2.86 -12.51 -9.97
N ASP A 107 -2.62 -12.04 -8.75
CA ASP A 107 -3.41 -12.46 -7.59
C ASP A 107 -4.84 -11.90 -7.62
N LEU A 108 -5.06 -10.81 -8.32
CA LEU A 108 -6.36 -10.17 -8.45
C LEU A 108 -7.19 -10.73 -9.60
N LYS A 109 -6.58 -11.50 -10.48
CA LYS A 109 -7.28 -12.18 -11.57
C LYS A 109 -7.87 -13.48 -11.04
N VAL A 110 -9.16 -13.54 -11.01
CA VAL A 110 -9.86 -14.75 -10.58
C VAL A 110 -10.26 -15.56 -11.79
#